data_8d86b957b0dc6f227a873ad58906e2a0
#
_entry.id   8d86b957b0dc6f227a873ad58906e2a0
#
_cell.length_a   1.000
_cell.length_b   1.000
_cell.length_c   1.000
_cell.angle_alpha   90.00
_cell.angle_beta   90.00
_cell.angle_gamma   90.00
#
_symmetry.space_group_name_H-M   'P 1'
#
loop_
_entity.id
_entity.type
_entity.pdbx_description
1 polymer ?
#
loop_
_entity_poly.entity_id
_entity_poly.type
_entity_poly.pdbx_seq_one_letter_code
_entity_poly.pdbx_strand_id
1 'polypeptide(L)'
;MELKDFQIAVENILNKMSEKIIGQKDLCRFILMAYIAEGHVLLEGVPGLAKTRTVKTFAELTGLSFKRIQFTPDLLPADIIGTLIFHQGDGKFAVRKGPIFSNIILADEINRAPAKVQSALLEAMAEGQVTIGEHTYELPKPFFVLATQNPIEQDGTYLLPEAELDRFVMKLYVPYPAHDDEVAIVKAMTKQNQVGNASVLEAYGLHDLRQFCATVSIDESLTHYIVSLVEATRPAGAELTEKDFFNGSYLSYITVGASPRASIALQVCAKIEAAFSNRTYVIPDDIKKVAYPILRHRLKLSYEAIAENVTADSIIEKILSLVAIP
;
A
#
# COMPACT_ATOMS: atom_id res chain seq x y z
N MET A 1 18.02 15.62 9.72
CA MET A 1 18.69 14.38 9.21
C MET A 1 19.41 14.71 7.92
N GLU A 2 20.65 14.26 7.75
CA GLU A 2 21.38 14.38 6.49
C GLU A 2 21.12 13.18 5.59
N LEU A 3 21.40 13.31 4.28
CA LEU A 3 21.20 12.23 3.31
C LEU A 3 21.93 10.93 3.69
N LYS A 4 23.15 11.04 4.22
CA LYS A 4 23.95 9.89 4.65
C LYS A 4 23.28 9.14 5.81
N ASP A 5 22.74 9.85 6.78
CA ASP A 5 22.05 9.25 7.94
C ASP A 5 20.75 8.57 7.50
N PHE A 6 20.04 9.20 6.56
CA PHE A 6 18.85 8.63 5.94
C PHE A 6 19.16 7.31 5.24
N GLN A 7 20.23 7.26 4.45
CA GLN A 7 20.65 6.03 3.76
C GLN A 7 20.99 4.91 4.75
N ILE A 8 21.78 5.21 5.77
CA ILE A 8 22.14 4.23 6.82
C ILE A 8 20.85 3.68 7.49
N ALA A 9 19.90 4.55 7.80
CA ALA A 9 18.64 4.14 8.42
C ALA A 9 17.84 3.20 7.50
N VAL A 10 17.65 3.59 6.23
CA VAL A 10 16.91 2.80 5.24
C VAL A 10 17.58 1.44 4.98
N GLU A 11 18.90 1.42 4.77
CA GLU A 11 19.66 0.18 4.56
C GLU A 11 19.54 -0.76 5.76
N ASN A 12 19.68 -0.24 6.98
CA ASN A 12 19.54 -1.05 8.20
C ASN A 12 18.15 -1.69 8.32
N ILE A 13 17.09 -0.93 8.01
CA ILE A 13 15.70 -1.45 8.04
C ILE A 13 15.54 -2.53 6.98
N LEU A 14 15.92 -2.25 5.73
CA LEU A 14 15.75 -3.19 4.61
C LEU A 14 16.59 -4.46 4.78
N ASN A 15 17.81 -4.35 5.29
CA ASN A 15 18.65 -5.51 5.59
C ASN A 15 18.01 -6.41 6.65
N LYS A 16 17.53 -5.84 7.75
CA LYS A 16 16.84 -6.61 8.80
C LYS A 16 15.51 -7.21 8.33
N MET A 17 14.77 -6.53 7.45
CA MET A 17 13.62 -7.16 6.79
C MET A 17 14.06 -8.34 5.93
N SER A 18 15.12 -8.19 5.13
CA SER A 18 15.62 -9.21 4.22
C SER A 18 16.18 -10.46 4.94
N GLU A 19 16.70 -10.31 6.16
CA GLU A 19 17.12 -11.46 7.00
C GLU A 19 15.96 -12.39 7.34
N LYS A 20 14.76 -11.84 7.52
CA LYS A 20 13.56 -12.59 7.88
C LYS A 20 12.66 -12.93 6.68
N ILE A 21 12.76 -12.15 5.59
CA ILE A 21 11.90 -12.21 4.40
C ILE A 21 12.78 -12.41 3.18
N ILE A 22 12.99 -13.69 2.84
CA ILE A 22 13.87 -14.09 1.74
C ILE A 22 13.15 -13.87 0.41
N GLY A 23 13.87 -13.34 -0.60
CA GLY A 23 13.41 -13.24 -1.99
C GLY A 23 12.42 -12.10 -2.30
N GLN A 24 12.09 -11.23 -1.34
CA GLN A 24 11.08 -10.18 -1.52
C GLN A 24 11.61 -8.77 -1.21
N LYS A 25 12.78 -8.43 -1.74
CA LYS A 25 13.44 -7.14 -1.47
C LYS A 25 12.60 -5.95 -1.92
N ASP A 26 12.01 -6.02 -3.12
CA ASP A 26 11.19 -4.93 -3.67
C ASP A 26 9.90 -4.74 -2.85
N LEU A 27 9.28 -5.83 -2.41
CA LEU A 27 8.11 -5.76 -1.52
C LEU A 27 8.46 -5.03 -0.22
N CYS A 28 9.57 -5.39 0.43
CA CYS A 28 10.04 -4.73 1.64
C CYS A 28 10.31 -3.24 1.42
N ARG A 29 10.93 -2.89 0.28
CA ARG A 29 11.22 -1.52 -0.12
C ARG A 29 9.93 -0.71 -0.30
N PHE A 30 8.94 -1.23 -1.02
CA PHE A 30 7.67 -0.54 -1.23
C PHE A 30 6.81 -0.44 0.03
N ILE A 31 6.85 -1.43 0.93
CA ILE A 31 6.18 -1.34 2.24
C ILE A 31 6.80 -0.20 3.07
N LEU A 32 8.13 -0.11 3.14
CA LEU A 32 8.81 0.98 3.83
C LEU A 32 8.49 2.34 3.19
N MET A 33 8.47 2.41 1.85
CA MET A 33 8.09 3.62 1.10
C MET A 33 6.67 4.07 1.44
N ALA A 34 5.70 3.15 1.41
CA ALA A 34 4.31 3.44 1.74
C ALA A 34 4.14 3.90 3.19
N TYR A 35 4.90 3.30 4.12
CA TYR A 35 4.91 3.70 5.53
C TYR A 35 5.47 5.12 5.72
N ILE A 36 6.56 5.48 5.03
CA ILE A 36 7.11 6.83 5.02
C ILE A 36 6.11 7.82 4.38
N ALA A 37 5.39 7.41 3.34
CA ALA A 37 4.38 8.23 2.66
C ALA A 37 3.06 8.41 3.46
N GLU A 38 2.91 7.81 4.66
CA GLU A 38 1.64 7.72 5.44
C GLU A 38 0.48 7.12 4.64
N GLY A 39 0.80 6.29 3.67
CA GLY A 39 -0.21 5.63 2.87
C GLY A 39 -0.42 4.18 3.32
N HIS A 40 -1.56 3.61 2.96
CA HIS A 40 -1.89 2.21 3.23
C HIS A 40 -1.57 1.35 2.02
N VAL A 41 -1.37 0.04 2.21
CA VAL A 41 -0.93 -0.89 1.14
C VAL A 41 -1.93 -2.02 0.96
N LEU A 42 -2.25 -2.33 -0.30
CA LEU A 42 -2.97 -3.52 -0.69
C LEU A 42 -1.98 -4.57 -1.24
N LEU A 43 -1.92 -5.72 -0.59
CA LEU A 43 -1.08 -6.85 -1.01
C LEU A 43 -1.94 -7.89 -1.73
N GLU A 44 -1.62 -8.17 -2.98
CA GLU A 44 -2.28 -9.23 -3.74
C GLU A 44 -1.31 -10.37 -4.02
N GLY A 45 -1.75 -11.58 -3.75
CA GLY A 45 -0.97 -12.79 -4.00
C GLY A 45 -1.64 -14.03 -3.43
N VAL A 46 -1.19 -15.18 -3.86
CA VAL A 46 -1.73 -16.46 -3.41
C VAL A 46 -1.48 -16.70 -1.91
N PRO A 47 -2.25 -17.58 -1.24
CA PRO A 47 -1.99 -17.98 0.13
C PRO A 47 -0.60 -18.59 0.29
N GLY A 48 -0.01 -18.45 1.48
CA GLY A 48 1.27 -19.09 1.79
C GLY A 48 2.53 -18.31 1.40
N LEU A 49 2.42 -17.17 0.69
CA LEU A 49 3.57 -16.36 0.25
C LEU A 49 4.10 -15.39 1.31
N ALA A 50 4.11 -15.81 2.57
CA ALA A 50 4.68 -15.05 3.69
C ALA A 50 4.14 -13.62 3.91
N LYS A 51 2.99 -13.21 3.32
CA LYS A 51 2.38 -11.88 3.50
C LYS A 51 2.25 -11.51 4.98
N THR A 52 1.68 -12.39 5.78
CA THR A 52 1.53 -12.20 7.24
C THR A 52 2.88 -12.08 7.95
N ARG A 53 3.88 -12.89 7.53
CA ARG A 53 5.23 -12.84 8.09
C ARG A 53 5.92 -11.52 7.78
N THR A 54 5.76 -11.01 6.55
CA THR A 54 6.33 -9.72 6.12
C THR A 54 5.80 -8.57 6.98
N VAL A 55 4.47 -8.49 7.14
CA VAL A 55 3.84 -7.44 7.94
C VAL A 55 4.23 -7.54 9.42
N LYS A 56 4.23 -8.76 9.97
CA LYS A 56 4.63 -8.99 11.36
C LYS A 56 6.09 -8.61 11.58
N THR A 57 6.99 -8.98 10.67
CA THR A 57 8.41 -8.59 10.75
C THR A 57 8.58 -7.08 10.68
N PHE A 58 7.86 -6.40 9.78
CA PHE A 58 7.87 -4.95 9.70
C PHE A 58 7.41 -4.31 11.01
N ALA A 59 6.31 -4.78 11.58
CA ALA A 59 5.79 -4.30 12.86
C ALA A 59 6.79 -4.50 14.02
N GLU A 60 7.45 -5.66 14.09
CA GLU A 60 8.48 -5.94 15.08
C GLU A 60 9.67 -4.97 14.98
N LEU A 61 10.06 -4.59 13.76
CA LEU A 61 11.16 -3.65 13.52
C LEU A 61 10.79 -2.20 13.87
N THR A 62 9.51 -1.85 13.79
CA THR A 62 9.03 -0.50 14.16
C THR A 62 8.86 -0.31 15.65
N GLY A 63 8.77 -1.38 16.45
CA GLY A 63 8.42 -1.31 17.88
C GLY A 63 6.97 -0.87 18.14
N LEU A 64 6.14 -0.74 17.10
CA LEU A 64 4.77 -0.24 17.20
C LEU A 64 3.77 -1.36 17.52
N SER A 65 2.61 -0.98 18.04
CA SER A 65 1.53 -1.92 18.31
C SER A 65 1.00 -2.52 17.00
N PHE A 66 0.84 -3.86 17.01
CA PHE A 66 0.40 -4.63 15.84
C PHE A 66 -0.83 -5.48 16.17
N LYS A 67 -1.78 -5.49 15.24
CA LYS A 67 -2.92 -6.42 15.27
C LYS A 67 -3.18 -7.01 13.88
N ARG A 68 -3.48 -8.31 13.85
CA ARG A 68 -4.02 -9.00 12.69
C ARG A 68 -5.53 -9.15 12.85
N ILE A 69 -6.27 -8.78 11.81
CA ILE A 69 -7.71 -8.96 11.70
C ILE A 69 -7.92 -9.88 10.51
N GLN A 70 -8.45 -11.09 10.79
CA GLN A 70 -8.85 -12.02 9.73
C GLN A 70 -10.27 -11.66 9.30
N PHE A 71 -10.42 -11.32 8.01
CA PHE A 71 -11.72 -11.01 7.44
C PHE A 71 -12.46 -12.30 7.07
N THR A 72 -13.70 -12.42 7.54
CA THR A 72 -14.57 -13.58 7.34
C THR A 72 -15.99 -13.12 6.99
N PRO A 73 -16.82 -13.95 6.35
CA PRO A 73 -18.18 -13.57 5.98
C PRO A 73 -19.09 -13.16 7.14
N ASP A 74 -18.82 -13.65 8.35
CA ASP A 74 -19.56 -13.40 9.57
C ASP A 74 -19.03 -12.23 10.42
N LEU A 75 -17.90 -11.60 9.99
CA LEU A 75 -17.32 -10.46 10.71
C LEU A 75 -18.27 -9.26 10.70
N LEU A 76 -18.36 -8.56 11.82
CA LEU A 76 -19.15 -7.34 11.96
C LEU A 76 -18.25 -6.10 12.07
N PRO A 77 -18.73 -4.90 11.68
CA PRO A 77 -17.97 -3.66 11.89
C PRO A 77 -17.54 -3.44 13.34
N ALA A 78 -18.41 -3.81 14.31
CA ALA A 78 -18.11 -3.72 15.74
C ALA A 78 -16.92 -4.58 16.19
N ASP A 79 -16.64 -5.67 15.50
CA ASP A 79 -15.47 -6.53 15.80
C ASP A 79 -14.17 -5.85 15.46
N ILE A 80 -14.19 -4.90 14.50
CA ILE A 80 -13.02 -4.11 14.06
C ILE A 80 -12.89 -2.83 14.89
N ILE A 81 -13.95 -2.03 14.95
CA ILE A 81 -13.90 -0.70 15.58
C ILE A 81 -14.15 -0.75 17.09
N GLY A 82 -14.88 -1.76 17.57
CA GLY A 82 -15.28 -1.87 18.96
C GLY A 82 -16.75 -1.54 19.19
N THR A 83 -17.20 -1.62 20.42
CA THR A 83 -18.61 -1.48 20.80
C THR A 83 -18.77 -0.90 22.19
N LEU A 84 -19.99 -0.50 22.50
CA LEU A 84 -20.43 -0.16 23.85
C LEU A 84 -20.84 -1.44 24.62
N ILE A 85 -20.31 -1.61 25.81
CA ILE A 85 -20.67 -2.70 26.72
C ILE A 85 -21.39 -2.12 27.93
N PHE A 86 -22.57 -2.66 28.24
CA PHE A 86 -23.29 -2.29 29.46
C PHE A 86 -22.73 -3.01 30.65
N HIS A 87 -22.25 -2.29 31.66
CA HIS A 87 -21.80 -2.82 32.94
C HIS A 87 -22.98 -2.85 33.93
N GLN A 88 -23.49 -4.03 34.20
CA GLN A 88 -24.62 -4.20 35.13
C GLN A 88 -24.33 -3.68 36.55
N GLY A 89 -23.05 -3.76 37.00
CA GLY A 89 -22.66 -3.31 38.34
C GLY A 89 -22.77 -1.84 38.58
N ASP A 90 -22.47 -1.01 37.54
CA ASP A 90 -22.42 0.45 37.64
C ASP A 90 -23.57 1.12 36.89
N GLY A 91 -24.41 0.36 36.16
CA GLY A 91 -25.50 0.88 35.32
C GLY A 91 -25.02 1.79 34.16
N LYS A 92 -23.76 1.65 33.77
CA LYS A 92 -23.12 2.52 32.76
C LYS A 92 -22.67 1.74 31.53
N PHE A 93 -22.61 2.45 30.39
CA PHE A 93 -21.96 1.95 29.19
C PHE A 93 -20.48 2.29 29.23
N ALA A 94 -19.63 1.30 28.93
CA ALA A 94 -18.20 1.48 28.71
C ALA A 94 -17.82 1.13 27.27
N VAL A 95 -16.86 1.86 26.69
CA VAL A 95 -16.35 1.58 25.37
C VAL A 95 -15.33 0.46 25.44
N ARG A 96 -15.57 -0.62 24.68
CA ARG A 96 -14.57 -1.64 24.39
C ARG A 96 -13.99 -1.36 23.01
N LYS A 97 -12.76 -0.84 22.97
CA LYS A 97 -12.03 -0.56 21.74
C LYS A 97 -11.72 -1.85 20.99
N GLY A 98 -11.90 -1.83 19.68
CA GLY A 98 -11.58 -2.94 18.78
C GLY A 98 -10.09 -2.97 18.40
N PRO A 99 -9.67 -3.99 17.61
CA PRO A 99 -8.28 -4.17 17.19
C PRO A 99 -7.75 -3.03 16.32
N ILE A 100 -8.62 -2.21 15.71
CA ILE A 100 -8.23 -1.06 14.88
C ILE A 100 -7.43 -0.01 15.67
N PHE A 101 -7.55 0.03 16.99
CA PHE A 101 -6.77 0.91 17.86
C PHE A 101 -5.33 0.42 18.06
N SER A 102 -4.67 0.08 16.97
CA SER A 102 -3.26 -0.28 16.91
C SER A 102 -2.59 0.48 15.78
N ASN A 103 -1.27 0.70 15.90
CA ASN A 103 -0.52 1.46 14.89
C ASN A 103 -0.44 0.74 13.53
N ILE A 104 -0.21 -0.58 13.57
CA ILE A 104 -0.07 -1.40 12.38
C ILE A 104 -1.16 -2.46 12.38
N ILE A 105 -1.97 -2.46 11.32
CA ILE A 105 -3.05 -3.41 11.12
C ILE A 105 -2.74 -4.28 9.89
N LEU A 106 -2.77 -5.58 10.06
CA LEU A 106 -2.88 -6.51 8.96
C LEU A 106 -4.35 -6.91 8.80
N ALA A 107 -5.01 -6.36 7.77
CA ALA A 107 -6.36 -6.78 7.36
C ALA A 107 -6.23 -7.96 6.39
N ASP A 108 -6.29 -9.18 6.92
CA ASP A 108 -6.03 -10.39 6.15
C ASP A 108 -7.30 -10.88 5.44
N GLU A 109 -7.19 -11.09 4.12
CA GLU A 109 -8.29 -11.50 3.22
C GLU A 109 -9.48 -10.52 3.25
N ILE A 110 -9.22 -9.22 3.08
CA ILE A 110 -10.22 -8.16 3.18
C ILE A 110 -11.46 -8.40 2.29
N ASN A 111 -11.28 -9.07 1.15
CA ASN A 111 -12.34 -9.39 0.20
C ASN A 111 -13.27 -10.53 0.67
N ARG A 112 -13.03 -11.18 1.81
CA ARG A 112 -13.93 -12.22 2.36
C ARG A 112 -15.04 -11.67 3.25
N ALA A 113 -14.92 -10.45 3.74
CA ALA A 113 -15.96 -9.84 4.58
C ALA A 113 -16.96 -9.02 3.75
N PRO A 114 -18.20 -8.87 4.24
CA PRO A 114 -19.23 -8.06 3.60
C PRO A 114 -18.81 -6.59 3.45
N ALA A 115 -19.36 -5.90 2.44
CA ALA A 115 -19.03 -4.52 2.11
C ALA A 115 -19.11 -3.56 3.31
N LYS A 116 -20.06 -3.75 4.24
CA LYS A 116 -20.17 -2.92 5.45
C LYS A 116 -18.95 -2.98 6.35
N VAL A 117 -18.31 -4.14 6.42
CA VAL A 117 -17.10 -4.36 7.24
C VAL A 117 -15.89 -3.76 6.55
N GLN A 118 -15.79 -3.96 5.23
CA GLN A 118 -14.75 -3.33 4.41
C GLN A 118 -14.81 -1.81 4.53
N SER A 119 -16.00 -1.22 4.34
CA SER A 119 -16.21 0.23 4.43
C SER A 119 -15.83 0.79 5.81
N ALA A 120 -16.10 0.08 6.91
CA ALA A 120 -15.72 0.53 8.25
C ALA A 120 -14.19 0.66 8.41
N LEU A 121 -13.41 -0.30 7.88
CA LEU A 121 -11.95 -0.20 7.88
C LEU A 121 -11.47 0.93 6.97
N LEU A 122 -12.03 1.02 5.75
CA LEU A 122 -11.59 1.98 4.74
C LEU A 122 -11.97 3.43 5.13
N GLU A 123 -13.08 3.64 5.83
CA GLU A 123 -13.42 4.93 6.43
C GLU A 123 -12.41 5.31 7.51
N ALA A 124 -12.10 4.38 8.42
CA ALA A 124 -11.10 4.60 9.45
C ALA A 124 -9.71 4.93 8.90
N MET A 125 -9.33 4.31 7.75
CA MET A 125 -8.08 4.64 7.04
C MET A 125 -8.09 6.07 6.50
N ALA A 126 -9.22 6.54 5.99
CA ALA A 126 -9.32 7.88 5.41
C ALA A 126 -9.39 8.99 6.46
N GLU A 127 -10.12 8.74 7.54
CA GLU A 127 -10.43 9.77 8.54
C GLU A 127 -9.44 9.77 9.72
N GLY A 128 -8.69 8.69 9.93
CA GLY A 128 -7.79 8.51 11.08
C GLY A 128 -8.54 8.47 12.43
N GLN A 129 -9.84 8.23 12.39
CA GLN A 129 -10.72 8.20 13.56
C GLN A 129 -11.89 7.24 13.34
N VAL A 130 -12.54 6.84 14.42
CA VAL A 130 -13.75 6.01 14.39
C VAL A 130 -14.77 6.48 15.42
N THR A 131 -16.05 6.32 15.12
CA THR A 131 -17.16 6.66 16.03
C THR A 131 -17.72 5.40 16.68
N ILE A 132 -17.80 5.40 18.03
CA ILE A 132 -18.39 4.31 18.82
C ILE A 132 -19.48 4.92 19.70
N GLY A 133 -20.73 4.57 19.44
CA GLY A 133 -21.88 5.24 20.08
C GLY A 133 -21.95 6.71 19.67
N GLU A 134 -21.89 7.60 20.65
CA GLU A 134 -21.97 9.06 20.43
C GLU A 134 -20.60 9.75 20.39
N HIS A 135 -19.50 9.00 20.55
CA HIS A 135 -18.16 9.56 20.67
C HIS A 135 -17.25 9.14 19.52
N THR A 136 -16.48 10.11 19.02
CA THR A 136 -15.42 9.88 18.03
C THR A 136 -14.07 9.74 18.72
N TYR A 137 -13.30 8.75 18.32
CA TYR A 137 -12.00 8.42 18.87
C TYR A 137 -10.94 8.46 17.79
N GLU A 138 -9.87 9.22 18.01
CA GLU A 138 -8.71 9.21 17.14
C GLU A 138 -7.99 7.85 17.19
N LEU A 139 -7.47 7.42 16.03
CA LEU A 139 -6.62 6.26 15.92
C LEU A 139 -5.16 6.62 16.30
N PRO A 140 -4.37 5.64 16.77
CA PRO A 140 -2.97 5.90 17.12
C PRO A 140 -2.16 6.34 15.89
N LYS A 141 -1.23 7.27 16.08
CA LYS A 141 -0.32 7.74 15.01
C LYS A 141 1.09 7.21 15.28
N PRO A 142 1.79 6.72 14.25
CA PRO A 142 1.30 6.49 12.88
C PRO A 142 0.25 5.38 12.82
N PHE A 143 -0.70 5.49 11.87
CA PHE A 143 -1.69 4.46 11.58
C PHE A 143 -1.42 3.88 10.19
N PHE A 144 -1.08 2.60 10.12
CA PHE A 144 -0.68 1.94 8.88
C PHE A 144 -1.43 0.62 8.67
N VAL A 145 -2.17 0.52 7.59
CA VAL A 145 -2.93 -0.68 7.24
C VAL A 145 -2.27 -1.37 6.04
N LEU A 146 -2.01 -2.66 6.19
CA LEU A 146 -1.69 -3.55 5.09
C LEU A 146 -2.85 -4.53 4.94
N ALA A 147 -3.60 -4.39 3.84
CA ALA A 147 -4.69 -5.30 3.52
C ALA A 147 -4.20 -6.38 2.55
N THR A 148 -4.67 -7.62 2.71
CA THR A 148 -4.35 -8.70 1.76
C THR A 148 -5.59 -9.10 0.97
N GLN A 149 -5.38 -9.42 -0.31
CA GLN A 149 -6.37 -10.05 -1.18
C GLN A 149 -5.82 -11.35 -1.74
N ASN A 150 -6.72 -12.34 -1.89
CA ASN A 150 -6.43 -13.57 -2.61
C ASN A 150 -7.11 -13.50 -3.99
N PRO A 151 -6.36 -13.47 -5.10
CA PRO A 151 -6.94 -13.36 -6.44
C PRO A 151 -7.59 -14.66 -6.94
N ILE A 152 -7.28 -15.80 -6.33
CA ILE A 152 -7.73 -17.12 -6.80
C ILE A 152 -9.10 -17.49 -6.22
N GLU A 153 -9.39 -17.09 -4.99
CA GLU A 153 -10.68 -17.37 -4.36
C GLU A 153 -11.73 -16.38 -4.86
N GLN A 154 -12.59 -16.84 -5.77
CA GLN A 154 -13.72 -16.06 -6.27
C GLN A 154 -15.02 -16.38 -5.54
N ASP A 155 -15.18 -17.62 -5.06
CA ASP A 155 -16.38 -18.04 -4.35
C ASP A 155 -16.43 -17.44 -2.93
N GLY A 156 -17.55 -16.77 -2.63
CA GLY A 156 -17.76 -16.14 -1.32
C GLY A 156 -16.92 -14.90 -1.07
N THR A 157 -16.42 -14.24 -2.12
CA THR A 157 -15.69 -12.96 -2.00
C THR A 157 -16.55 -11.78 -2.42
N TYR A 158 -16.28 -10.64 -1.79
CA TYR A 158 -16.89 -9.35 -2.09
C TYR A 158 -15.82 -8.43 -2.71
N LEU A 159 -16.06 -7.96 -3.92
CA LEU A 159 -15.15 -7.00 -4.56
C LEU A 159 -15.09 -5.71 -3.75
N LEU A 160 -13.89 -5.19 -3.56
CA LEU A 160 -13.71 -3.84 -3.02
C LEU A 160 -14.20 -2.81 -4.03
N PRO A 161 -15.06 -1.86 -3.62
CA PRO A 161 -15.46 -0.76 -4.50
C PRO A 161 -14.25 0.05 -4.98
N GLU A 162 -14.25 0.46 -6.24
CA GLU A 162 -13.13 1.17 -6.86
C GLU A 162 -12.78 2.49 -6.16
N ALA A 163 -13.81 3.23 -5.73
CA ALA A 163 -13.64 4.47 -4.96
C ALA A 163 -12.93 4.22 -3.60
N GLU A 164 -13.03 3.01 -3.07
CA GLU A 164 -12.40 2.61 -1.83
C GLU A 164 -10.98 2.09 -2.05
N LEU A 165 -10.71 1.45 -3.20
CA LEU A 165 -9.36 1.05 -3.59
C LEU A 165 -8.40 2.25 -3.71
N ASP A 166 -8.88 3.40 -4.13
CA ASP A 166 -8.11 4.64 -4.27
C ASP A 166 -7.54 5.17 -2.93
N ARG A 167 -7.99 4.64 -1.79
CA ARG A 167 -7.46 4.96 -0.44
C ARG A 167 -6.13 4.28 -0.16
N PHE A 168 -5.81 3.20 -0.87
CA PHE A 168 -4.49 2.59 -0.79
C PHE A 168 -3.50 3.38 -1.64
N VAL A 169 -2.34 3.70 -1.07
CA VAL A 169 -1.28 4.40 -1.82
C VAL A 169 -0.70 3.49 -2.90
N MET A 170 -0.55 2.21 -2.59
CA MET A 170 0.03 1.21 -3.49
C MET A 170 -0.73 -0.11 -3.43
N LYS A 171 -0.80 -0.79 -4.58
CA LYS A 171 -1.13 -2.21 -4.70
C LYS A 171 0.12 -2.97 -5.12
N LEU A 172 0.56 -3.92 -4.29
CA LEU A 172 1.76 -4.71 -4.49
C LEU A 172 1.41 -6.16 -4.79
N TYR A 173 1.99 -6.71 -5.84
CA TYR A 173 1.92 -8.14 -6.12
C TYR A 173 2.98 -8.87 -5.31
N VAL A 174 2.58 -9.99 -4.71
CA VAL A 174 3.48 -10.88 -4.00
C VAL A 174 3.69 -12.12 -4.87
N PRO A 175 4.78 -12.18 -5.64
CA PRO A 175 5.07 -13.29 -6.53
C PRO A 175 5.52 -14.53 -5.74
N TYR A 176 5.51 -15.67 -6.39
CA TYR A 176 6.21 -16.84 -5.89
C TYR A 176 7.70 -16.55 -5.75
N PRO A 177 8.38 -17.10 -4.73
CA PRO A 177 9.83 -16.96 -4.61
C PRO A 177 10.53 -17.61 -5.81
N ALA A 178 11.70 -17.09 -6.18
CA ALA A 178 12.57 -17.77 -7.14
C ALA A 178 13.07 -19.09 -6.56
N HIS A 179 13.50 -20.03 -7.40
CA HIS A 179 13.93 -21.35 -6.97
C HIS A 179 14.98 -21.29 -5.84
N ASP A 180 16.00 -20.46 -6.00
CA ASP A 180 17.07 -20.33 -5.01
C ASP A 180 16.60 -19.71 -3.68
N ASP A 181 15.67 -18.76 -3.76
CA ASP A 181 15.03 -18.17 -2.59
C ASP A 181 14.15 -19.19 -1.85
N GLU A 182 13.42 -20.04 -2.57
CA GLU A 182 12.61 -21.11 -1.97
C GLU A 182 13.50 -22.14 -1.26
N VAL A 183 14.62 -22.53 -1.87
CA VAL A 183 15.63 -23.38 -1.22
C VAL A 183 16.17 -22.72 0.05
N ALA A 184 16.42 -21.41 0.02
CA ALA A 184 16.90 -20.67 1.19
C ALA A 184 15.83 -20.61 2.30
N ILE A 185 14.54 -20.42 1.94
CA ILE A 185 13.40 -20.45 2.87
C ILE A 185 13.32 -21.81 3.57
N VAL A 186 13.38 -22.92 2.83
CA VAL A 186 13.33 -24.27 3.38
C VAL A 186 14.49 -24.50 4.36
N LYS A 187 15.70 -24.10 3.99
CA LYS A 187 16.89 -24.20 4.87
C LYS A 187 16.78 -23.33 6.12
N ALA A 188 16.20 -22.14 6.02
CA ALA A 188 16.00 -21.24 7.16
C ALA A 188 14.94 -21.75 8.15
N MET A 189 13.88 -22.43 7.65
CA MET A 189 12.82 -23.00 8.50
C MET A 189 13.30 -24.22 9.29
N THR A 190 14.31 -24.94 8.79
CA THR A 190 14.90 -26.11 9.49
C THR A 190 15.92 -25.70 10.55
N LYS A 191 16.42 -24.47 10.51
CA LYS A 191 17.29 -23.89 11.54
C LYS A 191 16.45 -23.02 12.46
N GLN A 192 16.20 -23.46 13.71
CA GLN A 192 15.57 -22.65 14.75
C GLN A 192 16.48 -21.48 15.16
N ASN A 193 16.62 -20.46 14.34
CA ASN A 193 17.33 -19.24 14.72
C ASN A 193 16.32 -18.25 15.28
N GLN A 194 16.31 -18.10 16.59
CA GLN A 194 15.73 -16.94 17.26
C GLN A 194 16.64 -15.73 16.95
N VAL A 195 16.28 -14.97 15.94
CA VAL A 195 16.91 -13.66 15.70
C VAL A 195 16.33 -12.69 16.72
N GLY A 196 17.18 -12.09 17.53
CA GLY A 196 16.77 -11.16 18.58
C GLY A 196 15.97 -9.97 18.04
N ASN A 197 14.93 -9.61 18.76
CA ASN A 197 14.05 -8.48 18.48
C ASN A 197 14.70 -7.17 18.96
N ALA A 198 15.55 -6.54 18.14
CA ALA A 198 15.93 -5.16 18.38
C ALA A 198 15.12 -4.27 17.44
N SER A 199 14.28 -3.39 18.00
CA SER A 199 13.56 -2.38 17.19
C SER A 199 14.60 -1.42 16.60
N VAL A 200 14.64 -1.31 15.28
CA VAL A 200 15.65 -0.51 14.56
C VAL A 200 15.11 0.87 14.26
N LEU A 201 13.80 0.97 14.04
CA LEU A 201 13.13 2.24 13.77
C LEU A 201 13.00 3.15 15.01
N GLU A 202 13.15 2.63 16.23
CA GLU A 202 13.22 3.47 17.44
C GLU A 202 14.44 4.40 17.41
N ALA A 203 15.53 3.98 16.76
CA ALA A 203 16.74 4.80 16.64
C ALA A 203 16.63 5.92 15.59
N TYR A 204 15.73 5.77 14.60
CA TYR A 204 15.52 6.70 13.51
C TYR A 204 14.02 6.96 13.38
N GLY A 205 13.48 7.93 14.08
CA GLY A 205 12.05 8.22 14.11
C GLY A 205 11.44 8.31 12.69
N LEU A 206 10.27 7.73 12.48
CA LEU A 206 9.54 7.85 11.20
C LEU A 206 9.39 9.32 10.78
N HIS A 207 9.18 10.18 11.77
CA HIS A 207 9.07 11.63 11.56
C HIS A 207 10.32 12.20 10.87
N ASP A 208 11.53 11.81 11.29
CA ASP A 208 12.77 12.31 10.72
C ASP A 208 12.98 11.82 9.28
N LEU A 209 12.64 10.54 9.00
CA LEU A 209 12.68 10.01 7.64
C LEU A 209 11.74 10.77 6.71
N ARG A 210 10.55 11.11 7.19
CA ARG A 210 9.54 11.86 6.42
C ARG A 210 9.94 13.30 6.19
N GLN A 211 10.42 13.98 7.24
CA GLN A 211 10.92 15.35 7.11
C GLN A 211 12.04 15.41 6.06
N PHE A 212 12.95 14.43 6.06
CA PHE A 212 14.00 14.37 5.06
C PHE A 212 13.42 14.20 3.66
N CYS A 213 12.52 13.25 3.42
CA CYS A 213 11.88 13.06 2.12
C CYS A 213 11.10 14.29 1.64
N ALA A 214 10.53 15.08 2.56
CA ALA A 214 9.85 16.32 2.22
C ALA A 214 10.81 17.38 1.65
N THR A 215 12.08 17.36 2.03
CA THR A 215 13.11 18.29 1.53
C THR A 215 13.62 17.93 0.13
N VAL A 216 13.35 16.72 -0.36
CA VAL A 216 13.74 16.31 -1.72
C VAL A 216 13.02 17.19 -2.74
N SER A 217 13.80 17.83 -3.62
CA SER A 217 13.27 18.73 -4.63
C SER A 217 12.65 17.96 -5.81
N ILE A 218 11.63 18.55 -6.41
CA ILE A 218 11.05 18.10 -7.68
C ILE A 218 10.87 19.31 -8.57
N ASP A 219 11.31 19.21 -9.81
CA ASP A 219 11.13 20.26 -10.79
C ASP A 219 9.65 20.37 -11.20
N GLU A 220 9.20 21.59 -11.53
CA GLU A 220 7.82 21.84 -11.95
C GLU A 220 7.46 21.05 -13.22
N SER A 221 8.40 20.89 -14.14
CA SER A 221 8.22 20.08 -15.35
C SER A 221 7.90 18.60 -15.02
N LEU A 222 8.53 18.05 -13.99
CA LEU A 222 8.23 16.70 -13.52
C LEU A 222 6.87 16.61 -12.81
N THR A 223 6.41 17.69 -12.17
CA THR A 223 5.05 17.75 -11.61
C THR A 223 4.03 17.75 -12.76
N HIS A 224 4.27 18.49 -13.83
CA HIS A 224 3.44 18.44 -15.05
C HIS A 224 3.46 17.03 -15.68
N TYR A 225 4.63 16.41 -15.76
CA TYR A 225 4.76 15.04 -16.27
C TYR A 225 3.93 14.04 -15.46
N ILE A 226 3.95 14.12 -14.13
CA ILE A 226 3.10 13.29 -13.25
C ILE A 226 1.62 13.49 -13.56
N VAL A 227 1.17 14.74 -13.69
CA VAL A 227 -0.24 15.05 -14.01
C VAL A 227 -0.60 14.49 -15.38
N SER A 228 0.25 14.67 -16.40
CA SER A 228 0.03 14.12 -17.75
C SER A 228 -0.07 12.60 -17.76
N LEU A 229 0.76 11.90 -16.96
CA LEU A 229 0.66 10.44 -16.81
C LEU A 229 -0.71 10.02 -16.23
N VAL A 230 -1.19 10.75 -15.23
CA VAL A 230 -2.49 10.45 -14.61
C VAL A 230 -3.66 10.80 -15.54
N GLU A 231 -3.58 11.92 -16.26
CA GLU A 231 -4.60 12.31 -17.26
C GLU A 231 -4.67 11.32 -18.40
N ALA A 232 -3.54 10.79 -18.85
CA ALA A 232 -3.46 9.76 -19.89
C ALA A 232 -4.18 8.44 -19.50
N THR A 233 -4.50 8.24 -18.20
CA THR A 233 -5.34 7.11 -17.76
C THR A 233 -6.84 7.36 -17.94
N ARG A 234 -7.29 8.60 -18.25
CA ARG A 234 -8.71 8.99 -18.23
C ARG A 234 -9.31 8.95 -19.63
N PRO A 235 -10.36 8.13 -19.89
CA PRO A 235 -10.94 7.98 -21.23
C PRO A 235 -11.52 9.27 -21.82
N ALA A 236 -11.96 10.21 -20.97
CA ALA A 236 -12.68 11.43 -21.37
C ALA A 236 -11.87 12.74 -21.22
N GLY A 237 -10.64 12.68 -20.72
CA GLY A 237 -9.83 13.88 -20.37
C GLY A 237 -8.61 14.09 -21.23
N ALA A 238 -8.34 13.23 -22.18
CA ALA A 238 -7.20 13.37 -23.05
C ALA A 238 -7.51 14.46 -24.10
N GLU A 239 -7.04 15.69 -23.87
CA GLU A 239 -6.75 16.65 -24.95
C GLU A 239 -5.63 16.15 -25.88
N LEU A 240 -5.11 14.96 -25.60
CA LEU A 240 -4.26 14.21 -26.50
C LEU A 240 -5.12 13.80 -27.69
N THR A 241 -4.91 14.45 -28.81
CA THR A 241 -5.64 14.17 -30.05
C THR A 241 -5.45 12.70 -30.41
N GLU A 242 -6.44 12.09 -31.08
CA GLU A 242 -6.35 10.70 -31.60
C GLU A 242 -5.06 10.42 -32.38
N LYS A 243 -4.35 11.46 -32.82
CA LYS A 243 -3.07 11.38 -33.53
C LYS A 243 -1.87 11.18 -32.58
N ASP A 244 -1.94 11.65 -31.34
CA ASP A 244 -0.85 11.50 -30.36
C ASP A 244 -0.88 10.10 -29.72
N PHE A 245 -2.06 9.46 -29.70
CA PHE A 245 -2.25 8.09 -29.30
C PHE A 245 -2.43 7.19 -30.52
N PHE A 246 -1.34 6.87 -31.15
CA PHE A 246 -1.33 5.97 -32.30
C PHE A 246 -2.16 4.71 -31.99
N ASN A 247 -3.30 4.56 -32.71
CA ASN A 247 -4.29 3.50 -32.57
C ASN A 247 -5.09 3.50 -31.28
N GLY A 248 -5.81 4.52 -30.97
CA GLY A 248 -7.00 4.61 -30.10
C GLY A 248 -7.36 3.46 -29.15
N SER A 249 -6.69 2.32 -29.28
CA SER A 249 -7.09 1.06 -28.72
C SER A 249 -6.89 0.96 -27.20
N TYR A 250 -5.83 1.51 -26.61
CA TYR A 250 -5.62 1.28 -25.16
C TYR A 250 -6.60 2.07 -24.28
N LEU A 251 -7.09 3.24 -24.73
CA LEU A 251 -8.10 4.01 -24.00
C LEU A 251 -9.46 3.29 -23.99
N SER A 252 -9.79 2.50 -25.01
CA SER A 252 -11.01 1.68 -25.00
C SER A 252 -10.98 0.58 -23.94
N TYR A 253 -9.79 0.21 -23.49
CA TYR A 253 -9.60 -0.76 -22.41
C TYR A 253 -9.78 -0.18 -21.02
N ILE A 254 -9.90 1.15 -20.87
CA ILE A 254 -10.07 1.81 -19.58
C ILE A 254 -11.49 2.34 -19.45
N THR A 255 -12.26 1.90 -18.46
CA THR A 255 -13.58 2.44 -18.15
C THR A 255 -13.53 3.56 -17.11
N VAL A 256 -12.58 3.48 -16.15
CA VAL A 256 -12.34 4.52 -15.14
C VAL A 256 -10.83 4.70 -14.98
N GLY A 257 -10.37 5.94 -15.08
CA GLY A 257 -8.97 6.33 -14.87
C GLY A 257 -8.68 6.80 -13.46
N ALA A 258 -7.40 7.08 -13.19
CA ALA A 258 -6.92 7.47 -11.88
C ALA A 258 -7.38 8.88 -11.45
N SER A 259 -7.62 9.05 -10.15
CA SER A 259 -7.99 10.32 -9.51
C SER A 259 -6.76 11.21 -9.23
N PRO A 260 -6.95 12.49 -8.83
CA PRO A 260 -5.84 13.34 -8.38
C PRO A 260 -5.04 12.77 -7.19
N ARG A 261 -5.62 11.85 -6.40
CA ARG A 261 -4.87 11.12 -5.35
C ARG A 261 -3.70 10.35 -5.91
N ALA A 262 -3.80 9.85 -7.15
CA ALA A 262 -2.69 9.19 -7.83
C ALA A 262 -1.54 10.15 -8.11
N SER A 263 -1.82 11.40 -8.56
CA SER A 263 -0.78 12.41 -8.79
C SER A 263 -0.05 12.76 -7.50
N ILE A 264 -0.78 12.92 -6.40
CA ILE A 264 -0.19 13.18 -5.08
C ILE A 264 0.68 12.01 -4.63
N ALA A 265 0.17 10.77 -4.77
CA ALA A 265 0.90 9.57 -4.41
C ALA A 265 2.18 9.40 -5.24
N LEU A 266 2.12 9.65 -6.56
CA LEU A 266 3.28 9.61 -7.46
C LEU A 266 4.34 10.62 -7.03
N GLN A 267 3.95 11.86 -6.74
CA GLN A 267 4.89 12.90 -6.31
C GLN A 267 5.57 12.56 -4.99
N VAL A 268 4.80 12.14 -3.98
CA VAL A 268 5.35 11.78 -2.67
C VAL A 268 6.28 10.56 -2.78
N CYS A 269 5.82 9.51 -3.46
CA CYS A 269 6.60 8.28 -3.59
C CYS A 269 7.84 8.46 -4.49
N ALA A 270 7.80 9.32 -5.52
CA ALA A 270 8.97 9.65 -6.34
C ALA A 270 10.06 10.39 -5.51
N LYS A 271 9.68 11.29 -4.60
CA LYS A 271 10.62 11.92 -3.67
C LYS A 271 11.26 10.89 -2.74
N ILE A 272 10.50 9.95 -2.21
CA ILE A 272 11.02 8.88 -1.36
C ILE A 272 11.94 7.95 -2.17
N GLU A 273 11.58 7.64 -3.42
CA GLU A 273 12.42 6.83 -4.31
C GLU A 273 13.75 7.51 -4.64
N ALA A 274 13.74 8.82 -4.91
CA ALA A 274 14.96 9.60 -5.11
C ALA A 274 15.85 9.56 -3.86
N ALA A 275 15.26 9.75 -2.67
CA ALA A 275 15.96 9.62 -1.39
C ALA A 275 16.54 8.21 -1.21
N PHE A 276 15.78 7.16 -1.46
CA PHE A 276 16.24 5.76 -1.42
C PHE A 276 17.37 5.47 -2.42
N SER A 277 17.43 6.25 -3.50
CA SER A 277 18.47 6.17 -4.53
C SER A 277 19.62 7.15 -4.29
N ASN A 278 19.82 7.61 -3.04
CA ASN A 278 20.89 8.52 -2.61
C ASN A 278 20.90 9.87 -3.34
N ARG A 279 19.71 10.43 -3.61
CA ARG A 279 19.55 11.73 -4.28
C ARG A 279 18.60 12.63 -3.48
N THR A 280 18.82 13.94 -3.60
CA THR A 280 17.97 14.99 -3.00
C THR A 280 17.08 15.69 -4.03
N TYR A 281 16.98 15.13 -5.22
CA TYR A 281 16.14 15.58 -6.32
C TYR A 281 15.54 14.41 -7.10
N VAL A 282 14.34 14.60 -7.61
CA VAL A 282 13.60 13.59 -8.39
C VAL A 282 14.07 13.60 -9.85
N ILE A 283 14.14 12.43 -10.45
CA ILE A 283 14.33 12.25 -11.91
C ILE A 283 13.14 11.45 -12.50
N PRO A 284 12.93 11.48 -13.83
CA PRO A 284 11.82 10.76 -14.46
C PRO A 284 11.73 9.27 -14.10
N ASP A 285 12.88 8.61 -13.96
CA ASP A 285 12.93 7.17 -13.63
C ASP A 285 12.37 6.85 -12.24
N ASP A 286 12.45 7.79 -11.28
CA ASP A 286 11.82 7.61 -9.97
C ASP A 286 10.30 7.55 -10.09
N ILE A 287 9.72 8.41 -10.94
CA ILE A 287 8.29 8.46 -11.22
C ILE A 287 7.86 7.16 -11.91
N LYS A 288 8.60 6.72 -12.94
CA LYS A 288 8.29 5.47 -13.66
C LYS A 288 8.31 4.25 -12.75
N LYS A 289 9.28 4.18 -11.84
CA LYS A 289 9.46 3.06 -10.93
C LYS A 289 8.29 2.90 -9.96
N VAL A 290 7.72 4.01 -9.49
CA VAL A 290 6.58 3.99 -8.56
C VAL A 290 5.23 3.99 -9.28
N ALA A 291 5.18 4.22 -10.60
CA ALA A 291 3.95 4.32 -11.36
C ALA A 291 3.11 3.02 -11.32
N TYR A 292 3.74 1.87 -11.52
CA TYR A 292 3.03 0.59 -11.53
C TYR A 292 2.27 0.30 -10.22
N PRO A 293 2.92 0.27 -9.05
CA PRO A 293 2.21 -0.03 -7.80
C PRO A 293 1.18 1.04 -7.44
N ILE A 294 1.33 2.28 -7.89
CA ILE A 294 0.41 3.38 -7.57
C ILE A 294 -0.80 3.40 -8.52
N LEU A 295 -0.63 3.09 -9.80
CA LEU A 295 -1.70 3.23 -10.79
C LEU A 295 -2.53 1.96 -11.00
N ARG A 296 -1.95 0.74 -10.83
CA ARG A 296 -2.58 -0.50 -11.26
C ARG A 296 -3.95 -0.79 -10.63
N HIS A 297 -4.22 -0.34 -9.41
CA HIS A 297 -5.49 -0.54 -8.73
C HIS A 297 -6.46 0.64 -8.91
N ARG A 298 -6.03 1.67 -9.63
CA ARG A 298 -6.80 2.86 -9.96
C ARG A 298 -7.35 2.86 -11.38
N LEU A 299 -6.94 1.86 -12.17
CA LEU A 299 -7.44 1.65 -13.54
C LEU A 299 -8.49 0.56 -13.53
N LYS A 300 -9.71 0.92 -13.92
CA LYS A 300 -10.76 -0.07 -14.17
C LYS A 300 -10.73 -0.44 -15.64
N LEU A 301 -10.51 -1.72 -15.89
CA LEU A 301 -10.46 -2.26 -17.24
C LEU A 301 -11.86 -2.58 -17.78
N SER A 302 -12.01 -2.48 -19.09
CA SER A 302 -13.23 -2.90 -19.79
C SER A 302 -13.31 -4.44 -19.91
N TYR A 303 -14.49 -4.94 -20.23
CA TYR A 303 -14.67 -6.37 -20.50
C TYR A 303 -13.84 -6.85 -21.70
N GLU A 304 -13.64 -5.98 -22.70
CA GLU A 304 -12.80 -6.25 -23.86
C GLU A 304 -11.34 -6.46 -23.46
N ALA A 305 -10.81 -5.59 -22.60
CA ALA A 305 -9.47 -5.73 -22.05
C ALA A 305 -9.27 -7.07 -21.34
N ILE A 306 -10.26 -7.47 -20.53
CA ILE A 306 -10.22 -8.77 -19.82
C ILE A 306 -10.24 -9.93 -20.81
N ALA A 307 -11.10 -9.88 -21.85
CA ALA A 307 -11.21 -10.90 -22.87
C ALA A 307 -9.91 -11.06 -23.70
N GLU A 308 -9.18 -9.96 -23.92
CA GLU A 308 -7.92 -9.94 -24.64
C GLU A 308 -6.68 -10.14 -23.73
N ASN A 309 -6.89 -10.43 -22.43
CA ASN A 309 -5.84 -10.60 -21.44
C ASN A 309 -4.93 -9.36 -21.28
N VAL A 310 -5.48 -8.17 -21.54
CA VAL A 310 -4.78 -6.90 -21.28
C VAL A 310 -4.78 -6.63 -19.78
N THR A 311 -3.62 -6.30 -19.23
CA THR A 311 -3.43 -6.02 -17.80
C THR A 311 -3.30 -4.52 -17.54
N ALA A 312 -3.60 -4.09 -16.31
CA ALA A 312 -3.36 -2.71 -15.92
C ALA A 312 -1.88 -2.32 -16.08
N ASP A 313 -0.95 -3.23 -15.77
CA ASP A 313 0.49 -2.99 -15.90
C ASP A 313 0.90 -2.79 -17.37
N SER A 314 0.34 -3.55 -18.32
CA SER A 314 0.62 -3.35 -19.76
C SER A 314 0.09 -2.01 -20.28
N ILE A 315 -1.04 -1.53 -19.75
CA ILE A 315 -1.56 -0.19 -20.06
C ILE A 315 -0.65 0.90 -19.47
N ILE A 316 -0.22 0.74 -18.21
CA ILE A 316 0.71 1.69 -17.59
C ILE A 316 2.02 1.76 -18.37
N GLU A 317 2.57 0.63 -18.79
CA GLU A 317 3.77 0.57 -19.63
C GLU A 317 3.58 1.37 -20.93
N LYS A 318 2.44 1.20 -21.58
CA LYS A 318 2.08 1.95 -22.80
C LYS A 318 2.01 3.44 -22.53
N ILE A 319 1.33 3.87 -21.46
CA ILE A 319 1.25 5.29 -21.06
C ILE A 319 2.65 5.86 -20.81
N LEU A 320 3.49 5.17 -20.04
CA LEU A 320 4.86 5.58 -19.75
C LEU A 320 5.73 5.71 -21.00
N SER A 321 5.42 4.96 -22.07
CA SER A 321 6.12 5.03 -23.35
C SER A 321 5.64 6.18 -24.25
N LEU A 322 4.40 6.64 -24.09
CA LEU A 322 3.75 7.64 -24.94
C LEU A 322 3.87 9.07 -24.38
N VAL A 323 3.78 9.23 -23.06
CA VAL A 323 3.87 10.55 -22.43
C VAL A 323 5.32 11.03 -22.47
N ALA A 324 5.52 12.18 -23.11
CA ALA A 324 6.86 12.76 -23.28
C ALA A 324 7.48 13.09 -21.92
N ILE A 325 8.76 12.76 -21.78
CA ILE A 325 9.58 13.14 -20.63
C ILE A 325 10.02 14.59 -20.85
N PRO A 326 9.91 15.48 -19.85
CA PRO A 326 10.32 16.88 -19.97
C PRO A 326 11.82 17.06 -20.09
#